data_576f48f619947166f5cb2a537b56ec68
#
_entry.id   576f48f619947166f5cb2a537b56ec68
#
_cell.length_a   1.000
_cell.length_b   1.000
_cell.length_c   1.000
_cell.angle_alpha   90.00
_cell.angle_beta   90.00
_cell.angle_gamma   90.00
#
_symmetry.space_group_name_H-M   'P 1'
#
loop_
_entity.id
_entity.type
_entity.pdbx_description
1 polymer ?
#
loop_
_entity_poly.entity_id
_entity_poly.type
_entity_poly.pdbx_seq_one_letter_code
_entity_poly.pdbx_strand_id
1 'polypeptide(L)'
;MAKSIVTAYMRISAISGNPAQETHHLIWGRGGALRSLADKDGLTIPLTIREHTGAAGGKVIERIHDNPMAEHLSKMLGQMAWEKEFYRRMAVDGSADPARRAFQERYGESFL
;
A
#
# COMPACT_ATOMS: atom_id res chain seq x y z
N MET A 1 1.51 -13.74 -6.67
CA MET A 1 1.58 -12.41 -6.04
C MET A 1 3.02 -11.91 -6.05
N ALA A 2 3.20 -10.65 -6.42
CA ALA A 2 4.54 -10.06 -6.40
C ALA A 2 5.04 -9.90 -4.97
N LYS A 3 6.36 -9.97 -4.81
CA LYS A 3 7.01 -9.73 -3.54
C LYS A 3 6.79 -8.27 -3.11
N SER A 4 6.52 -8.05 -1.82
CA SER A 4 6.36 -6.69 -1.30
C SER A 4 7.63 -5.87 -1.50
N ILE A 5 7.47 -4.64 -2.01
CA ILE A 5 8.57 -3.67 -2.08
C ILE A 5 8.59 -2.75 -0.85
N VAL A 6 7.62 -2.92 0.05
CA VAL A 6 7.49 -2.08 1.25
C VAL A 6 8.20 -2.69 2.44
N THR A 7 8.05 -3.99 2.64
CA THR A 7 8.69 -4.70 3.75
C THR A 7 9.08 -6.12 3.35
N ALA A 8 10.18 -6.60 3.93
CA ALA A 8 10.59 -8.00 3.79
C ALA A 8 9.95 -8.89 4.86
N TYR A 9 9.37 -8.30 5.91
CA TYR A 9 8.88 -9.03 7.07
C TYR A 9 7.38 -9.30 6.96
N MET A 10 7.01 -10.28 6.13
CA MET A 10 5.61 -10.56 5.82
C MET A 10 4.90 -11.47 6.84
N ARG A 11 5.62 -11.96 7.84
CA ARG A 11 5.05 -12.85 8.87
C ARG A 11 4.51 -12.13 10.10
N ILE A 12 4.87 -10.86 10.25
CA ILE A 12 4.43 -10.04 11.38
C ILE A 12 3.74 -8.78 10.85
N SER A 13 2.75 -8.31 11.60
CA SER A 13 2.05 -7.08 11.23
C SER A 13 2.99 -5.89 11.09
N ALA A 14 2.83 -5.12 10.03
CA ALA A 14 3.60 -3.89 9.80
C ALA A 14 3.24 -2.80 10.81
N ILE A 15 2.13 -2.93 11.52
CA ILE A 15 1.68 -1.96 12.52
C ILE A 15 2.09 -2.38 13.92
N SER A 16 1.71 -3.59 14.34
CA SER A 16 1.87 -4.03 15.73
C SER A 16 3.03 -4.99 15.96
N GLY A 17 3.54 -5.63 14.91
CA GLY A 17 4.51 -6.71 15.07
C GLY A 17 3.92 -8.03 15.52
N ASN A 18 2.59 -8.10 15.73
CA ASN A 18 1.92 -9.35 16.03
C ASN A 18 1.93 -10.28 14.82
N PRO A 19 1.72 -11.60 14.99
CA PRO A 19 1.67 -12.51 13.85
C PRO A 19 0.66 -12.04 12.81
N ALA A 20 1.08 -11.94 11.54
CA ALA A 20 0.23 -11.48 10.46
C ALA A 20 -0.79 -12.55 10.08
N GLN A 21 -1.97 -12.10 9.70
CA GLN A 21 -3.08 -12.98 9.32
C GLN A 21 -3.57 -12.69 7.91
N GLU A 22 -3.40 -11.45 7.42
CA GLU A 22 -3.86 -11.04 6.10
C GLU A 22 -2.85 -10.14 5.41
N THR A 23 -2.92 -10.09 4.08
CA THR A 23 -2.14 -9.17 3.27
C THR A 23 -3.04 -8.01 2.89
N HIS A 24 -2.57 -6.78 3.17
CA HIS A 24 -3.27 -5.57 2.82
C HIS A 24 -2.65 -4.95 1.57
N HIS A 25 -3.47 -4.64 0.58
CA HIS A 25 -3.05 -3.91 -0.62
C HIS A 25 -3.14 -2.42 -0.31
N LEU A 26 -2.01 -1.70 -0.44
CA LEU A 26 -1.93 -0.30 -0.03
C LEU A 26 -2.79 0.64 -0.86
N ILE A 27 -3.06 0.28 -2.12
CA ILE A 27 -3.89 1.06 -3.03
C ILE A 27 -5.02 0.19 -3.55
N TRP A 28 -6.22 0.72 -3.52
CA TRP A 28 -7.42 0.06 -4.02
C TRP A 28 -8.42 1.11 -4.47
N GLY A 29 -9.47 0.66 -5.16
CA GLY A 29 -10.57 1.47 -5.61
C GLY A 29 -11.76 0.60 -5.94
N ARG A 30 -12.75 1.14 -6.61
CA ARG A 30 -13.92 0.37 -7.03
C ARG A 30 -13.52 -0.65 -8.10
N GLY A 31 -14.14 -1.83 -8.06
CA GLY A 31 -14.01 -2.84 -9.09
C GLY A 31 -12.73 -3.66 -9.07
N GLY A 32 -11.83 -3.41 -8.16
CA GLY A 32 -10.64 -4.26 -7.95
C GLY A 32 -9.48 -4.04 -8.90
N ALA A 33 -9.59 -3.16 -9.91
CA ALA A 33 -8.50 -2.93 -10.88
C ALA A 33 -7.25 -2.35 -10.20
N LEU A 34 -7.42 -1.35 -9.34
CA LEU A 34 -6.29 -0.74 -8.63
C LEU A 34 -5.67 -1.71 -7.63
N ARG A 35 -6.47 -2.52 -6.98
CA ARG A 35 -5.97 -3.56 -6.07
C ARG A 35 -5.10 -4.57 -6.83
N SER A 36 -5.51 -4.97 -8.03
CA SER A 36 -4.73 -5.86 -8.88
C SER A 36 -3.40 -5.23 -9.30
N LEU A 37 -3.39 -3.94 -9.63
CA LEU A 37 -2.15 -3.23 -9.94
C LEU A 37 -1.23 -3.19 -8.71
N ALA A 38 -1.76 -2.87 -7.54
CA ALA A 38 -0.99 -2.85 -6.30
C ALA A 38 -0.39 -4.22 -6.00
N ASP A 39 -1.14 -5.29 -6.26
CA ASP A 39 -0.63 -6.65 -6.11
C ASP A 39 0.56 -6.91 -7.03
N LYS A 40 0.43 -6.56 -8.31
CA LYS A 40 1.50 -6.72 -9.30
C LYS A 40 2.73 -5.90 -8.96
N ASP A 41 2.54 -4.72 -8.40
CA ASP A 41 3.64 -3.80 -8.10
C ASP A 41 4.26 -4.06 -6.72
N GLY A 42 3.73 -5.03 -5.96
CA GLY A 42 4.25 -5.35 -4.64
C GLY A 42 3.93 -4.31 -3.58
N LEU A 43 2.84 -3.55 -3.75
CA LEU A 43 2.38 -2.55 -2.78
C LEU A 43 1.51 -3.22 -1.74
N THR A 44 2.12 -4.07 -0.93
CA THR A 44 1.43 -4.87 0.07
C THR A 44 2.16 -4.83 1.40
N ILE A 45 1.39 -4.90 2.49
CA ILE A 45 1.91 -5.05 3.85
C ILE A 45 1.13 -6.13 4.59
N PRO A 46 1.75 -6.82 5.55
CA PRO A 46 1.07 -7.80 6.39
C PRO A 46 0.37 -7.09 7.56
N LEU A 47 -0.83 -7.53 7.88
CA LEU A 47 -1.62 -7.00 8.99
C LEU A 47 -2.32 -8.15 9.72
N THR A 48 -2.78 -7.88 10.96
CA THR A 48 -3.75 -8.75 11.61
C THR A 48 -5.14 -8.44 11.03
N ILE A 49 -6.09 -9.35 11.19
CA ILE A 49 -7.48 -9.15 10.78
C ILE A 49 -8.05 -7.90 11.46
N ARG A 50 -7.75 -7.71 12.74
CA ARG A 50 -8.22 -6.57 13.51
C ARG A 50 -7.74 -5.23 12.93
N GLU A 51 -6.48 -5.16 12.51
CA GLU A 51 -5.90 -3.96 11.92
C GLU A 51 -6.35 -3.71 10.48
N HIS A 52 -6.77 -4.74 9.77
CA HIS A 52 -7.13 -4.66 8.36
C HIS A 52 -8.60 -4.32 8.17
N THR A 53 -9.49 -5.27 8.44
CA THR A 53 -10.93 -5.11 8.25
C THR A 53 -11.72 -5.03 9.54
N GLY A 54 -11.11 -5.40 10.66
CA GLY A 54 -11.77 -5.48 11.94
C GLY A 54 -12.74 -6.64 12.09
N ALA A 55 -12.69 -7.64 11.18
CA ALA A 55 -13.63 -8.77 11.20
C ALA A 55 -13.58 -9.56 12.50
N ALA A 56 -12.47 -9.52 13.23
CA ALA A 56 -12.33 -10.20 14.53
C ALA A 56 -12.75 -9.29 15.70
N GLY A 57 -13.62 -8.30 15.49
CA GLY A 57 -14.13 -7.42 16.53
C GLY A 57 -13.37 -6.10 16.71
N GLY A 58 -12.45 -5.78 15.80
CA GLY A 58 -11.70 -4.52 15.85
C GLY A 58 -12.58 -3.30 15.58
N LYS A 59 -12.32 -2.22 16.31
CA LYS A 59 -13.02 -0.95 16.13
C LYS A 59 -12.47 -0.19 14.91
N VAL A 60 -13.27 0.73 14.33
CA VAL A 60 -12.85 1.52 13.19
C VAL A 60 -11.52 2.24 13.44
N ILE A 61 -11.31 2.80 14.63
CA ILE A 61 -10.08 3.51 14.97
C ILE A 61 -8.86 2.59 15.04
N GLU A 62 -9.05 1.28 15.10
CA GLU A 62 -7.98 0.30 15.21
C GLU A 62 -7.62 -0.34 13.86
N ARG A 63 -8.34 -0.01 12.79
CA ARG A 63 -8.17 -0.67 11.50
C ARG A 63 -7.98 0.33 10.36
N ILE A 64 -7.52 -0.17 9.22
CA ILE A 64 -7.31 0.66 8.02
C ILE A 64 -8.62 0.84 7.25
N HIS A 65 -9.31 -0.26 6.91
CA HIS A 65 -10.55 -0.15 6.14
C HIS A 65 -11.66 0.51 6.94
N ASP A 66 -12.43 1.36 6.27
CA ASP A 66 -13.51 2.20 6.82
C ASP A 66 -13.02 3.30 7.76
N ASN A 67 -11.71 3.50 7.87
CA ASN A 67 -11.10 4.61 8.61
C ASN A 67 -10.52 5.58 7.57
N PRO A 68 -11.19 6.72 7.27
CA PRO A 68 -10.80 7.58 6.16
C PRO A 68 -9.35 8.06 6.22
N MET A 69 -8.85 8.43 7.40
CA MET A 69 -7.48 8.88 7.55
C MET A 69 -6.49 7.74 7.28
N ALA A 70 -6.75 6.56 7.86
CA ALA A 70 -5.88 5.42 7.66
C ALA A 70 -5.89 4.93 6.21
N GLU A 71 -7.04 4.97 5.54
CA GLU A 71 -7.12 4.65 4.11
C GLU A 71 -6.27 5.61 3.27
N HIS A 72 -6.35 6.90 3.56
CA HIS A 72 -5.55 7.88 2.86
C HIS A 72 -4.05 7.68 3.08
N LEU A 73 -3.66 7.47 4.34
CA LEU A 73 -2.25 7.20 4.68
C LEU A 73 -1.73 5.92 3.99
N SER A 74 -2.57 4.90 3.89
CA SER A 74 -2.23 3.66 3.17
C SER A 74 -1.91 3.95 1.70
N LYS A 75 -2.76 4.72 1.03
CA LYS A 75 -2.56 5.08 -0.37
C LYS A 75 -1.34 5.95 -0.57
N MET A 76 -1.10 6.90 0.33
CA MET A 76 0.11 7.72 0.31
C MET A 76 1.37 6.85 0.44
N LEU A 77 1.38 5.92 1.39
CA LEU A 77 2.51 5.00 1.57
C LEU A 77 2.76 4.18 0.30
N GLY A 78 1.70 3.66 -0.30
CA GLY A 78 1.79 2.91 -1.55
C GLY A 78 2.44 3.72 -2.66
N GLN A 79 1.98 4.95 -2.85
CA GLN A 79 2.55 5.84 -3.86
C GLN A 79 4.01 6.17 -3.57
N MET A 80 4.35 6.49 -2.32
CA MET A 80 5.72 6.79 -1.94
C MET A 80 6.65 5.61 -2.21
N ALA A 81 6.24 4.40 -1.86
CA ALA A 81 7.01 3.21 -2.12
C ALA A 81 7.20 2.96 -3.62
N TRP A 82 6.13 3.17 -4.41
CA TRP A 82 6.17 2.99 -5.85
C TRP A 82 7.10 4.01 -6.52
N GLU A 83 7.01 5.27 -6.13
CA GLU A 83 7.86 6.33 -6.68
C GLU A 83 9.33 6.12 -6.32
N LYS A 84 9.60 5.69 -5.08
CA LYS A 84 10.96 5.36 -4.64
C LYS A 84 11.54 4.22 -5.48
N GLU A 85 10.76 3.17 -5.74
CA GLU A 85 11.19 2.05 -6.56
C GLU A 85 11.40 2.45 -8.02
N PHE A 86 10.58 3.37 -8.53
CA PHE A 86 10.74 3.93 -9.87
C PHE A 86 12.11 4.58 -10.02
N TYR A 87 12.50 5.44 -9.07
CA TYR A 87 13.82 6.07 -9.11
C TYR A 87 14.95 5.05 -9.06
N ARG A 88 14.81 4.06 -8.21
CA ARG A 88 15.82 3.02 -8.07
C ARG A 88 16.03 2.26 -9.38
N ARG A 89 14.95 1.95 -10.08
CA ARG A 89 15.01 1.18 -11.35
C ARG A 89 15.45 2.00 -12.53
N MET A 90 14.97 3.23 -12.62
CA MET A 90 15.17 4.04 -13.83
C MET A 90 16.45 4.86 -13.80
N ALA A 91 17.13 4.92 -12.65
CA ALA A 91 18.37 5.68 -12.46
C ALA A 91 18.23 7.13 -12.94
N VAL A 92 17.04 7.73 -12.73
CA VAL A 92 16.79 9.13 -13.09
C VAL A 92 17.34 10.06 -12.02
N ASP A 93 17.49 11.36 -12.35
CA ASP A 93 17.92 12.35 -11.38
C ASP A 93 16.88 12.48 -10.24
N GLY A 94 17.21 13.20 -9.20
CA GLY A 94 16.39 13.32 -8.00
C GLY A 94 15.11 14.15 -8.15
N SER A 95 14.70 14.53 -9.37
CA SER A 95 13.45 15.26 -9.57
C SER A 95 12.25 14.35 -9.35
N ALA A 96 11.23 14.85 -8.66
CA ALA A 96 10.03 14.06 -8.34
C ALA A 96 9.11 13.86 -9.55
N ASP A 97 9.21 14.72 -10.56
CA ASP A 97 8.23 14.80 -11.64
C ASP A 97 8.09 13.52 -12.48
N PRO A 98 9.17 12.86 -12.94
CA PRO A 98 9.02 11.66 -13.76
C PRO A 98 8.29 10.53 -13.04
N ALA A 99 8.61 10.28 -11.78
CA ALA A 99 7.97 9.24 -11.00
C ALA A 99 6.51 9.58 -10.71
N ARG A 100 6.23 10.86 -10.37
CA ARG A 100 4.87 11.31 -10.10
C ARG A 100 3.98 11.16 -11.33
N ARG A 101 4.45 11.55 -12.49
CA ARG A 101 3.69 11.41 -13.74
C ARG A 101 3.47 9.95 -14.09
N ALA A 102 4.50 9.12 -13.97
CA ALA A 102 4.38 7.69 -14.24
C ALA A 102 3.36 7.03 -13.30
N PHE A 103 3.36 7.41 -12.02
CA PHE A 103 2.39 6.90 -11.06
C PHE A 103 0.96 7.30 -11.44
N GLN A 104 0.76 8.58 -11.78
CA GLN A 104 -0.57 9.07 -12.17
C GLN A 104 -1.10 8.39 -13.44
N GLU A 105 -0.23 8.10 -14.41
CA GLU A 105 -0.62 7.35 -15.60
C GLU A 105 -1.07 5.93 -15.26
N ARG A 106 -0.36 5.29 -14.32
CA ARG A 106 -0.65 3.89 -13.97
C ARG A 106 -1.86 3.75 -13.05
N TYR A 107 -2.01 4.61 -12.05
CA TYR A 107 -3.06 4.50 -11.03
C TYR A 107 -4.21 5.49 -11.22
N GLY A 108 -4.09 6.43 -12.15
CA GLY A 108 -5.15 7.36 -12.49
C GLY A 108 -5.15 8.66 -11.70
N GLU A 109 -4.45 8.73 -10.59
CA GLU A 109 -4.40 9.93 -9.75
C GLU A 109 -3.19 9.91 -8.83
N SER A 110 -2.93 11.03 -8.17
CA SER A 110 -1.92 11.14 -7.12
C SER A 110 -2.60 11.21 -5.76
N PHE A 111 -2.01 10.55 -4.77
CA PHE A 111 -2.42 10.60 -3.36
C PHE A 111 -1.50 11.51 -2.54
N LEU A 112 -0.53 12.11 -3.19
CA LEU A 112 0.44 13.01 -2.55
C LEU A 112 0.21 14.46 -2.91
#